data_3b109f5d97529c55808b73b854cddd04
#
_entry.id   3b109f5d97529c55808b73b854cddd04
#
_cell.length_a   1.000
_cell.length_b   1.000
_cell.length_c   1.000
_cell.angle_alpha   90.00
_cell.angle_beta   90.00
_cell.angle_gamma   90.00
#
_symmetry.space_group_name_H-M   'P 1'
#
loop_
_entity.id
_entity.type
_entity.pdbx_description
1 polymer ?
#
loop_
_entity_poly.entity_id
_entity_poly.type
_entity_poly.pdbx_seq_one_letter_code
_entity_poly.pdbx_strand_id
1 'polypeptide(L)'
;MNFKKQFKEGLLTKNPVTVQLLGMCSTLAITTSLFNGIGMGLAVTIITICSNVLISALRKVIPNQIRIAAYITIIAGFVTIVDLLLQAFIPALSASLGVFIPLIVVNCMVLGRAEAFASKNGVLASAVDGLCQGIGYTVALVIVCVIRELLGNGTFGGGLLGPGGAGIQIIPQPFPAMQIVMPVGGFLVLGFVLAGSQWLMKHLEIKNKKKEAAK
;
A
#
# COMPACT_ATOMS: atom_id res chain seq x y z
N MET A 1 -21.33 5.66 13.05
CA MET A 1 -20.12 5.61 12.20
C MET A 1 -20.56 5.18 10.80
N ASN A 2 -20.41 6.04 9.78
CA ASN A 2 -20.83 5.70 8.41
C ASN A 2 -19.67 5.01 7.68
N PHE A 3 -19.71 3.68 7.61
CA PHE A 3 -18.76 2.83 6.91
C PHE A 3 -18.50 3.29 5.46
N LYS A 4 -19.57 3.63 4.73
CA LYS A 4 -19.46 4.16 3.35
C LYS A 4 -18.65 5.45 3.26
N LYS A 5 -18.72 6.31 4.28
CA LYS A 5 -17.96 7.57 4.31
C LYS A 5 -16.47 7.30 4.55
N GLN A 6 -16.13 6.43 5.50
CA GLN A 6 -14.76 6.03 5.77
C GLN A 6 -14.11 5.32 4.58
N PHE A 7 -14.85 4.44 3.92
CA PHE A 7 -14.36 3.75 2.72
C PHE A 7 -14.07 4.71 1.57
N LYS A 8 -14.98 5.66 1.31
CA LYS A 8 -14.76 6.71 0.29
C LYS A 8 -13.60 7.64 0.66
N GLU A 9 -13.45 7.97 1.93
CA GLU A 9 -12.34 8.78 2.42
C GLU A 9 -11.00 8.04 2.27
N GLY A 10 -10.91 6.75 2.62
CA GLY A 10 -9.69 5.95 2.50
C GLY A 10 -9.26 5.70 1.04
N LEU A 11 -10.24 5.53 0.14
CA LEU A 11 -9.95 5.22 -1.26
C LEU A 11 -9.59 6.46 -2.09
N LEU A 12 -10.28 7.59 -1.87
CA LEU A 12 -10.18 8.78 -2.73
C LEU A 12 -9.61 9.98 -1.98
N THR A 13 -10.26 10.41 -0.90
CA THR A 13 -9.98 11.72 -0.28
C THR A 13 -8.78 11.69 0.64
N LYS A 14 -8.49 10.55 1.29
CA LYS A 14 -7.37 10.36 2.22
C LYS A 14 -6.56 9.11 1.88
N ASN A 15 -6.37 8.84 0.59
CA ASN A 15 -5.55 7.71 0.16
C ASN A 15 -4.12 7.87 0.73
N PRO A 16 -3.55 6.81 1.35
CA PRO A 16 -2.25 6.91 2.01
C PRO A 16 -1.12 7.27 1.05
N VAL A 17 -1.12 6.74 -0.17
CA VAL A 17 -0.03 6.98 -1.13
C VAL A 17 -0.22 8.29 -1.89
N THR A 18 -1.42 8.53 -2.44
CA THR A 18 -1.64 9.65 -3.37
C THR A 18 -1.90 10.99 -2.69
N VAL A 19 -2.42 10.98 -1.46
CA VAL A 19 -2.76 12.20 -0.72
C VAL A 19 -1.86 12.42 0.47
N GLN A 20 -1.62 11.38 1.27
CA GLN A 20 -0.80 11.48 2.48
C GLN A 20 0.69 11.30 2.21
N LEU A 21 1.08 10.82 1.02
CA LEU A 21 2.45 10.52 0.60
C LEU A 21 3.15 9.54 1.57
N LEU A 22 2.37 8.64 2.19
CA LEU A 22 2.86 7.62 3.11
C LEU A 22 3.05 6.28 2.37
N GLY A 23 4.06 5.51 2.77
CA GLY A 23 4.34 4.21 2.16
C GLY A 23 5.06 4.28 0.82
N MET A 24 5.66 5.41 0.46
CA MET A 24 6.42 5.56 -0.80
C MET A 24 7.62 4.61 -0.89
N CYS A 25 8.30 4.34 0.24
CA CYS A 25 9.48 3.48 0.28
C CYS A 25 9.18 2.07 -0.25
N SER A 26 8.11 1.45 0.24
CA SER A 26 7.68 0.13 -0.20
C SER A 26 7.10 0.16 -1.61
N THR A 27 6.38 1.23 -1.97
CA THR A 27 5.86 1.42 -3.33
C THR A 27 6.98 1.49 -4.36
N LEU A 28 8.08 2.19 -4.10
CA LEU A 28 9.21 2.28 -5.01
C LEU A 28 10.00 0.98 -5.13
N ALA A 29 10.14 0.26 -4.03
CA ALA A 29 10.97 -0.94 -3.96
C ALA A 29 10.31 -2.16 -4.64
N ILE A 30 8.99 -2.32 -4.51
CA ILE A 30 8.28 -3.57 -4.85
C ILE A 30 7.57 -3.52 -6.20
N THR A 31 7.28 -2.34 -6.73
CA THR A 31 6.46 -2.18 -7.93
C THR A 31 7.16 -2.56 -9.25
N THR A 32 8.00 -3.59 -9.23
CA THR A 32 8.65 -4.17 -10.41
C THR A 32 7.84 -5.29 -11.06
N SER A 33 6.94 -5.93 -10.30
CA SER A 33 6.05 -7.01 -10.77
C SER A 33 4.68 -6.88 -10.11
N LEU A 34 3.63 -7.13 -10.89
CA LEU A 34 2.24 -7.07 -10.41
C LEU A 34 1.97 -8.10 -9.31
N PHE A 35 2.54 -9.30 -9.44
CA PHE A 35 2.39 -10.37 -8.44
C PHE A 35 2.94 -9.96 -7.06
N ASN A 36 4.13 -9.39 -7.05
CA ASN A 36 4.74 -8.89 -5.82
C ASN A 36 3.96 -7.72 -5.22
N GLY A 37 3.42 -6.83 -6.07
CA GLY A 37 2.61 -5.70 -5.64
C GLY A 37 1.31 -6.12 -4.96
N ILE A 38 0.59 -7.09 -5.52
CA ILE A 38 -0.64 -7.63 -4.91
C ILE A 38 -0.31 -8.35 -3.60
N GLY A 39 0.70 -9.23 -3.59
CA GLY A 39 1.12 -9.94 -2.39
C GLY A 39 1.49 -9.01 -1.24
N MET A 40 2.28 -7.97 -1.53
CA MET A 40 2.66 -6.96 -0.54
C MET A 40 1.46 -6.13 -0.07
N GLY A 41 0.56 -5.74 -0.97
CA GLY A 41 -0.64 -4.98 -0.63
C GLY A 41 -1.54 -5.75 0.35
N LEU A 42 -1.74 -7.05 0.11
CA LEU A 42 -2.50 -7.93 1.01
C LEU A 42 -1.79 -8.08 2.36
N ALA A 43 -0.49 -8.36 2.36
CA ALA A 43 0.29 -8.50 3.60
C ALA A 43 0.22 -7.22 4.45
N VAL A 44 0.47 -6.05 3.87
CA VAL A 44 0.38 -4.75 4.56
C VAL A 44 -1.04 -4.51 5.10
N THR A 45 -2.08 -4.86 4.35
CA THR A 45 -3.48 -4.70 4.80
C THR A 45 -3.76 -5.53 6.04
N ILE A 46 -3.39 -6.82 6.04
CA ILE A 46 -3.58 -7.72 7.17
C ILE A 46 -2.80 -7.22 8.40
N ILE A 47 -1.53 -6.87 8.21
CA ILE A 47 -0.68 -6.38 9.29
C ILE A 47 -1.23 -5.08 9.86
N THR A 48 -1.72 -4.16 9.02
CA THR A 48 -2.30 -2.88 9.46
C THR A 48 -3.56 -3.10 10.30
N ILE A 49 -4.44 -4.02 9.90
CA ILE A 49 -5.64 -4.34 10.67
C ILE A 49 -5.27 -4.92 12.03
N CYS A 50 -4.42 -5.96 12.05
CA CYS A 50 -4.04 -6.65 13.27
C CYS A 50 -3.29 -5.71 14.24
N SER A 51 -2.33 -4.93 13.75
CA SER A 51 -1.58 -3.99 14.56
C SER A 51 -2.44 -2.86 15.11
N ASN A 52 -3.33 -2.28 14.30
CA ASN A 52 -4.25 -1.24 14.75
C ASN A 52 -5.21 -1.73 15.84
N VAL A 53 -5.70 -2.97 15.72
CA VAL A 53 -6.56 -3.61 16.74
C VAL A 53 -5.80 -3.75 18.05
N LEU A 54 -4.59 -4.31 18.02
CA LEU A 54 -3.81 -4.55 19.23
C LEU A 54 -3.32 -3.24 19.86
N ILE A 55 -2.86 -2.29 19.06
CA ILE A 55 -2.44 -0.96 19.55
C ILE A 55 -3.61 -0.22 20.20
N SER A 56 -4.80 -0.28 19.60
CA SER A 56 -5.99 0.33 20.18
C SER A 56 -6.41 -0.34 21.50
N ALA A 57 -6.22 -1.65 21.64
CA ALA A 57 -6.47 -2.36 22.90
C ALA A 57 -5.45 -1.97 23.98
N LEU A 58 -4.16 -1.87 23.62
CA LEU A 58 -3.06 -1.58 24.54
C LEU A 58 -2.86 -0.09 24.83
N ARG A 59 -3.59 0.82 24.18
CA ARG A 59 -3.41 2.28 24.27
C ARG A 59 -3.41 2.85 25.70
N LYS A 60 -4.09 2.18 26.65
CA LYS A 60 -4.16 2.62 28.05
C LYS A 60 -2.96 2.19 28.86
N VAL A 61 -2.20 1.20 28.40
CA VAL A 61 -1.06 0.59 29.12
C VAL A 61 0.25 1.25 28.67
N ILE A 62 0.34 1.68 27.42
CA ILE A 62 1.56 2.21 26.82
C ILE A 62 1.73 3.68 27.20
N PRO A 63 2.81 4.06 27.95
CA PRO A 63 3.09 5.45 28.30
C PRO A 63 3.53 6.25 27.07
N ASN A 64 3.20 7.56 27.05
CA ASN A 64 3.44 8.42 25.90
C ASN A 64 4.91 8.55 25.49
N GLN A 65 5.84 8.36 26.41
CA GLN A 65 7.29 8.53 26.18
C GLN A 65 7.88 7.43 25.27
N ILE A 66 7.35 6.21 25.32
CA ILE A 66 7.91 5.05 24.62
C ILE A 66 6.93 4.46 23.58
N ARG A 67 5.83 5.16 23.27
CA ARG A 67 4.75 4.59 22.46
C ARG A 67 5.18 4.23 21.04
N ILE A 68 6.06 5.00 20.40
CA ILE A 68 6.54 4.72 19.03
C ILE A 68 7.36 3.42 19.02
N ALA A 69 8.27 3.23 20.00
CA ALA A 69 9.06 2.02 20.13
C ALA A 69 8.16 0.80 20.38
N ALA A 70 7.14 0.94 21.23
CA ALA A 70 6.18 -0.12 21.50
C ALA A 70 5.38 -0.49 20.23
N TYR A 71 4.96 0.47 19.43
CA TYR A 71 4.24 0.21 18.18
C TYR A 71 5.11 -0.53 17.17
N ILE A 72 6.37 -0.14 17.00
CA ILE A 72 7.32 -0.82 16.13
C ILE A 72 7.50 -2.27 16.57
N THR A 73 7.62 -2.54 17.86
CA THR A 73 7.76 -3.91 18.39
C THR A 73 6.52 -4.77 18.12
N ILE A 74 5.33 -4.20 18.29
CA ILE A 74 4.06 -4.90 18.00
C ILE A 74 3.96 -5.21 16.51
N ILE A 75 4.24 -4.23 15.66
CA ILE A 75 4.20 -4.40 14.20
C ILE A 75 5.23 -5.45 13.77
N ALA A 76 6.44 -5.43 14.33
CA ALA A 76 7.49 -6.42 14.04
C ALA A 76 7.03 -7.84 14.37
N GLY A 77 6.35 -8.04 15.51
CA GLY A 77 5.77 -9.35 15.87
C GLY A 77 4.79 -9.86 14.82
N PHE A 78 3.85 -9.02 14.36
CA PHE A 78 2.91 -9.41 13.30
C PHE A 78 3.58 -9.65 11.96
N VAL A 79 4.56 -8.84 11.61
CA VAL A 79 5.33 -9.01 10.35
C VAL A 79 6.05 -10.35 10.36
N THR A 80 6.67 -10.74 11.47
CA THR A 80 7.33 -12.04 11.61
C THR A 80 6.33 -13.20 11.47
N ILE A 81 5.14 -13.10 12.06
CA ILE A 81 4.10 -14.12 11.92
C ILE A 81 3.68 -14.25 10.45
N VAL A 82 3.43 -13.14 9.78
CA VAL A 82 3.02 -13.13 8.36
C VAL A 82 4.14 -13.68 7.47
N ASP A 83 5.40 -13.35 7.74
CA ASP A 83 6.55 -13.88 7.00
C ASP A 83 6.64 -15.40 7.11
N LEU A 84 6.52 -15.96 8.31
CA LEU A 84 6.51 -17.41 8.52
C LEU A 84 5.32 -18.09 7.83
N LEU A 85 4.14 -17.46 7.82
CA LEU A 85 2.98 -17.98 7.11
C LEU A 85 3.22 -17.95 5.58
N LEU A 86 3.78 -16.87 5.04
CA LEU A 86 4.11 -16.79 3.61
C LEU A 86 5.15 -17.84 3.21
N GLN A 87 6.17 -18.09 4.04
CA GLN A 87 7.16 -19.14 3.81
C GLN A 87 6.53 -20.54 3.78
N ALA A 88 5.52 -20.78 4.63
CA ALA A 88 4.84 -22.07 4.71
C ALA A 88 3.87 -22.31 3.54
N PHE A 89 3.11 -21.29 3.12
CA PHE A 89 2.03 -21.45 2.14
C PHE A 89 2.43 -21.09 0.71
N ILE A 90 3.27 -20.06 0.52
CA ILE A 90 3.62 -19.54 -0.81
C ILE A 90 5.14 -19.23 -0.84
N PRO A 91 6.00 -20.26 -0.91
CA PRO A 91 7.45 -20.07 -0.87
C PRO A 91 7.99 -19.24 -2.04
N ALA A 92 7.34 -19.29 -3.20
CA ALA A 92 7.72 -18.48 -4.38
C ALA A 92 7.54 -16.97 -4.13
N LEU A 93 6.46 -16.57 -3.47
CA LEU A 93 6.21 -15.18 -3.09
C LEU A 93 7.14 -14.74 -1.96
N SER A 94 7.39 -15.60 -0.98
CA SER A 94 8.34 -15.35 0.11
C SER A 94 9.76 -15.14 -0.41
N ALA A 95 10.22 -15.91 -1.37
CA ALA A 95 11.54 -15.74 -1.99
C ALA A 95 11.67 -14.37 -2.70
N SER A 96 10.61 -13.93 -3.37
CA SER A 96 10.59 -12.62 -4.06
C SER A 96 10.46 -11.43 -3.10
N LEU A 97 9.71 -11.58 -2.00
CA LEU A 97 9.41 -10.53 -1.03
C LEU A 97 10.33 -10.53 0.19
N GLY A 98 11.19 -11.55 0.36
CA GLY A 98 11.92 -11.81 1.58
C GLY A 98 12.73 -10.62 2.13
N VAL A 99 13.33 -9.81 1.25
CA VAL A 99 14.06 -8.58 1.65
C VAL A 99 13.10 -7.43 1.97
N PHE A 100 11.89 -7.43 1.40
CA PHE A 100 10.94 -6.33 1.51
C PHE A 100 9.95 -6.49 2.67
N ILE A 101 9.77 -7.71 3.19
CA ILE A 101 8.88 -7.96 4.34
C ILE A 101 9.34 -7.20 5.58
N PRO A 102 10.63 -7.18 5.97
CA PRO A 102 11.10 -6.36 7.08
C PRO A 102 10.86 -4.86 6.89
N LEU A 103 10.75 -4.38 5.64
CA LEU A 103 10.45 -2.99 5.35
C LEU A 103 9.01 -2.60 5.78
N ILE A 104 8.12 -3.58 5.95
CA ILE A 104 6.76 -3.33 6.46
C ILE A 104 6.79 -2.86 7.92
N VAL A 105 7.75 -3.31 8.72
CA VAL A 105 7.88 -2.92 10.14
C VAL A 105 8.02 -1.42 10.30
N VAL A 106 8.82 -0.80 9.43
CA VAL A 106 9.08 0.65 9.44
C VAL A 106 8.25 1.41 8.41
N ASN A 107 7.24 0.76 7.82
CA ASN A 107 6.38 1.39 6.83
C ASN A 107 5.64 2.57 7.45
N CYS A 108 5.88 3.76 6.91
CA CYS A 108 5.31 5.00 7.43
C CYS A 108 3.78 5.03 7.34
N MET A 109 3.16 4.25 6.43
CA MET A 109 1.70 4.13 6.37
C MET A 109 1.17 3.36 7.59
N VAL A 110 1.75 2.21 7.92
CA VAL A 110 1.31 1.38 9.06
C VAL A 110 1.54 2.12 10.37
N LEU A 111 2.75 2.64 10.57
CA LEU A 111 3.11 3.38 11.78
C LEU A 111 2.32 4.68 11.91
N GLY A 112 2.14 5.41 10.81
CA GLY A 112 1.38 6.66 10.79
C GLY A 112 -0.10 6.46 11.16
N ARG A 113 -0.73 5.36 10.72
CA ARG A 113 -2.12 5.04 11.11
C ARG A 113 -2.23 4.54 12.55
N ALA A 114 -1.26 3.78 13.02
CA ALA A 114 -1.16 3.36 14.42
C ALA A 114 -1.14 4.57 15.36
N GLU A 115 -0.30 5.56 15.06
CA GLU A 115 -0.16 6.78 15.87
C GLU A 115 -1.32 7.76 15.68
N ALA A 116 -1.73 8.03 14.45
CA ALA A 116 -2.73 9.06 14.17
C ALA A 116 -4.15 8.64 14.55
N PHE A 117 -4.49 7.37 14.40
CA PHE A 117 -5.85 6.87 14.54
C PHE A 117 -6.02 5.81 15.64
N ALA A 118 -5.25 4.72 15.63
CA ALA A 118 -5.44 3.61 16.55
C ALA A 118 -5.18 3.99 18.00
N SER A 119 -4.22 4.86 18.26
CA SER A 119 -3.91 5.36 19.61
C SER A 119 -5.04 6.16 20.24
N LYS A 120 -5.94 6.75 19.43
CA LYS A 120 -7.00 7.68 19.89
C LYS A 120 -8.41 7.08 19.85
N ASN A 121 -8.64 6.08 18.98
CA ASN A 121 -9.96 5.52 18.73
C ASN A 121 -10.12 4.11 19.31
N GLY A 122 -11.36 3.63 19.35
CA GLY A 122 -11.70 2.28 19.81
C GLY A 122 -11.31 1.20 18.80
N VAL A 123 -11.24 -0.05 19.28
CA VAL A 123 -10.77 -1.22 18.54
C VAL A 123 -11.51 -1.45 17.22
N LEU A 124 -12.84 -1.41 17.23
CA LEU A 124 -13.66 -1.60 16.02
C LEU A 124 -13.43 -0.51 14.98
N ALA A 125 -13.34 0.75 15.43
CA ALA A 125 -13.07 1.88 14.52
C ALA A 125 -11.68 1.76 13.89
N SER A 126 -10.70 1.32 14.66
CA SER A 126 -9.31 1.13 14.21
C SER A 126 -9.16 -0.04 13.24
N ALA A 127 -9.93 -1.11 13.41
CA ALA A 127 -9.97 -2.22 12.46
C ALA A 127 -10.53 -1.80 11.10
N VAL A 128 -11.65 -1.09 11.11
CA VAL A 128 -12.29 -0.58 9.88
C VAL A 128 -11.39 0.43 9.17
N ASP A 129 -10.74 1.31 9.90
CA ASP A 129 -9.79 2.26 9.33
C ASP A 129 -8.60 1.53 8.69
N GLY A 130 -8.01 0.54 9.37
CA GLY A 130 -6.93 -0.28 8.84
C GLY A 130 -7.31 -0.98 7.54
N LEU A 131 -8.53 -1.53 7.45
CA LEU A 131 -9.05 -2.15 6.24
C LEU A 131 -9.18 -1.14 5.10
N CYS A 132 -9.83 0.01 5.35
CA CYS A 132 -10.06 1.02 4.33
C CYS A 132 -8.75 1.60 3.78
N GLN A 133 -7.80 1.88 4.66
CA GLN A 133 -6.49 2.42 4.29
C GLN A 133 -5.62 1.37 3.58
N GLY A 134 -5.66 0.10 4.04
CA GLY A 134 -4.97 -1.00 3.40
C GLY A 134 -5.45 -1.25 1.97
N ILE A 135 -6.75 -1.22 1.73
CA ILE A 135 -7.32 -1.32 0.38
C ILE A 135 -6.89 -0.13 -0.47
N GLY A 136 -6.96 1.09 0.06
CA GLY A 136 -6.49 2.29 -0.64
C GLY A 136 -5.01 2.22 -1.04
N TYR A 137 -4.17 1.70 -0.14
CA TYR A 137 -2.76 1.45 -0.40
C TYR A 137 -2.55 0.40 -1.50
N THR A 138 -3.26 -0.72 -1.43
CA THR A 138 -3.17 -1.81 -2.40
C THR A 138 -3.57 -1.36 -3.80
N VAL A 139 -4.64 -0.58 -3.93
CA VAL A 139 -5.08 -0.02 -5.22
C VAL A 139 -4.02 0.91 -5.81
N ALA A 140 -3.45 1.81 -5.01
CA ALA A 140 -2.39 2.70 -5.47
C ALA A 140 -1.14 1.91 -5.91
N LEU A 141 -0.75 0.87 -5.15
CA LEU A 141 0.35 -0.03 -5.46
C LEU A 141 0.15 -0.74 -6.81
N VAL A 142 -1.04 -1.33 -7.02
CA VAL A 142 -1.38 -2.03 -8.26
C VAL A 142 -1.31 -1.08 -9.46
N ILE A 143 -1.83 0.14 -9.35
CA ILE A 143 -1.75 1.13 -10.43
C ILE A 143 -0.28 1.42 -10.81
N VAL A 144 0.58 1.66 -9.82
CA VAL A 144 2.01 1.92 -10.07
C VAL A 144 2.69 0.68 -10.64
N CYS A 145 2.37 -0.54 -10.15
CA CYS A 145 2.91 -1.80 -10.68
C CYS A 145 2.55 -1.98 -12.16
N VAL A 146 1.29 -1.80 -12.52
CA VAL A 146 0.84 -1.95 -13.91
C VAL A 146 1.59 -1.01 -14.83
N ILE A 147 1.72 0.25 -14.45
CA ILE A 147 2.43 1.26 -15.26
C ILE A 147 3.92 0.90 -15.40
N ARG A 148 4.57 0.54 -14.30
CA ARG A 148 6.01 0.21 -14.31
C ARG A 148 6.32 -1.10 -15.03
N GLU A 149 5.48 -2.12 -14.86
CA GLU A 149 5.65 -3.40 -15.53
C GLU A 149 5.44 -3.26 -17.05
N LEU A 150 4.40 -2.51 -17.45
CA LEU A 150 4.10 -2.26 -18.87
C LEU A 150 5.21 -1.46 -19.58
N LEU A 151 5.70 -0.38 -18.94
CA LEU A 151 6.72 0.49 -19.52
C LEU A 151 8.15 -0.07 -19.38
N GLY A 152 8.42 -0.82 -18.29
CA GLY A 152 9.76 -1.34 -17.99
C GLY A 152 10.07 -2.66 -18.67
N ASN A 153 9.18 -3.62 -18.58
CA ASN A 153 9.38 -4.97 -19.12
C ASN A 153 8.60 -5.23 -20.41
N GLY A 154 7.62 -4.38 -20.74
CA GLY A 154 6.71 -4.62 -21.87
C GLY A 154 5.81 -5.85 -21.69
N THR A 155 5.76 -6.43 -20.48
CA THR A 155 4.96 -7.59 -20.12
C THR A 155 3.83 -7.17 -19.20
N PHE A 156 2.71 -7.87 -19.26
CA PHE A 156 1.58 -7.68 -18.35
C PHE A 156 1.31 -8.97 -17.58
N GLY A 157 1.32 -8.88 -16.24
CA GLY A 157 1.02 -10.01 -15.37
C GLY A 157 2.16 -11.02 -15.24
N GLY A 158 3.42 -10.61 -15.41
CA GLY A 158 4.60 -11.44 -15.16
C GLY A 158 4.59 -11.98 -13.72
N GLY A 159 4.61 -13.33 -13.59
CA GLY A 159 4.55 -14.01 -12.29
C GLY A 159 3.13 -14.38 -11.81
N LEU A 160 2.05 -13.79 -12.33
CA LEU A 160 0.68 -14.13 -11.94
C LEU A 160 0.15 -15.38 -12.69
N LEU A 161 0.61 -15.60 -13.92
CA LEU A 161 0.16 -16.68 -14.81
C LEU A 161 1.04 -17.95 -14.75
N GLY A 162 1.96 -18.05 -13.80
CA GLY A 162 2.75 -19.26 -13.55
C GLY A 162 4.16 -18.98 -13.01
N PRO A 163 4.76 -19.92 -12.26
CA PRO A 163 6.13 -19.82 -11.79
C PRO A 163 7.08 -19.91 -13.00
N GLY A 164 7.59 -18.78 -13.46
CA GLY A 164 8.48 -18.68 -14.62
C GLY A 164 7.80 -18.27 -15.93
N GLY A 165 6.50 -17.96 -15.92
CA GLY A 165 5.80 -17.48 -17.08
C GLY A 165 6.24 -16.05 -17.45
N ALA A 166 6.84 -15.89 -18.63
CA ALA A 166 6.87 -14.61 -19.30
C ALA A 166 5.42 -14.16 -19.44
N GLY A 167 5.04 -13.06 -18.75
CA GLY A 167 3.70 -12.48 -18.90
C GLY A 167 3.41 -12.19 -20.38
N ILE A 168 2.17 -11.86 -20.69
CA ILE A 168 1.76 -11.53 -22.06
C ILE A 168 2.66 -10.40 -22.57
N GLN A 169 3.53 -10.69 -23.55
CA GLN A 169 4.38 -9.67 -24.18
C GLN A 169 3.49 -8.76 -25.03
N ILE A 170 3.33 -7.51 -24.60
CA ILE A 170 2.56 -6.50 -25.33
C ILE A 170 3.48 -5.65 -26.22
N ILE A 171 4.71 -5.44 -25.79
CA ILE A 171 5.70 -4.65 -26.53
C ILE A 171 6.82 -5.56 -27.02
N PRO A 172 7.05 -5.68 -28.38
CA PRO A 172 8.14 -6.48 -28.89
C PRO A 172 9.50 -5.91 -28.49
N GLN A 173 10.43 -6.75 -28.04
CA GLN A 173 11.80 -6.35 -27.83
C GLN A 173 12.39 -5.79 -29.14
N PRO A 174 12.94 -4.55 -29.19
CA PRO A 174 14.07 -4.08 -28.37
C PRO A 174 13.83 -2.79 -27.56
N PHE A 175 12.61 -2.50 -27.09
CA PHE A 175 12.28 -1.22 -26.45
C PHE A 175 11.84 -1.27 -24.96
N PRO A 176 12.30 -2.22 -24.09
CA PRO A 176 12.04 -2.06 -22.68
C PRO A 176 12.93 -0.95 -22.13
N ALA A 177 12.31 0.11 -21.62
CA ALA A 177 13.02 1.17 -20.92
C ALA A 177 13.45 0.67 -19.54
N MET A 178 14.51 -0.14 -19.50
CA MET A 178 15.03 -0.81 -18.29
C MET A 178 15.31 0.18 -17.15
N GLN A 179 15.54 1.46 -17.47
CA GLN A 179 15.68 2.55 -16.49
C GLN A 179 14.40 2.82 -15.69
N ILE A 180 13.22 2.47 -16.22
CA ILE A 180 11.93 2.65 -15.52
C ILE A 180 11.76 1.60 -14.40
N VAL A 181 12.37 0.45 -14.54
CA VAL A 181 12.41 -0.59 -13.48
C VAL A 181 13.33 -0.17 -12.34
N MET A 182 14.36 0.61 -12.61
CA MET A 182 15.25 1.17 -11.58
C MET A 182 14.51 2.15 -10.64
N PRO A 183 15.01 2.37 -9.42
CA PRO A 183 14.41 3.31 -8.45
C PRO A 183 14.17 4.72 -9.01
N VAL A 184 15.09 5.20 -9.87
CA VAL A 184 14.97 6.52 -10.53
C VAL A 184 13.71 6.62 -11.39
N GLY A 185 13.46 5.59 -12.22
CA GLY A 185 12.23 5.52 -13.01
C GLY A 185 10.98 5.36 -12.14
N GLY A 186 11.11 4.67 -10.99
CA GLY A 186 10.05 4.59 -10.00
C GLY A 186 9.58 5.95 -9.48
N PHE A 187 10.51 6.85 -9.17
CA PHE A 187 10.19 8.22 -8.75
C PHE A 187 9.46 9.01 -9.84
N LEU A 188 9.93 8.86 -11.08
CA LEU A 188 9.32 9.53 -12.24
C LEU A 188 7.87 9.06 -12.45
N VAL A 189 7.65 7.75 -12.50
CA VAL A 189 6.30 7.16 -12.64
C VAL A 189 5.40 7.56 -11.47
N LEU A 190 5.91 7.48 -10.24
CA LEU A 190 5.16 7.88 -9.05
C LEU A 190 4.77 9.37 -9.10
N GLY A 191 5.68 10.25 -9.55
CA GLY A 191 5.40 11.68 -9.74
C GLY A 191 4.27 11.92 -10.74
N PHE A 192 4.25 11.21 -11.87
CA PHE A 192 3.15 11.29 -12.84
C PHE A 192 1.83 10.77 -12.28
N VAL A 193 1.85 9.65 -11.55
CA VAL A 193 0.64 9.09 -10.90
C VAL A 193 0.09 10.04 -9.85
N LEU A 194 0.96 10.66 -9.05
CA LEU A 194 0.56 11.67 -8.05
C LEU A 194 -0.05 12.91 -8.71
N ALA A 195 0.60 13.45 -9.74
CA ALA A 195 0.08 14.60 -10.48
C ALA A 195 -1.29 14.30 -11.12
N GLY A 196 -1.43 13.12 -11.75
CA GLY A 196 -2.68 12.67 -12.35
C GLY A 196 -3.79 12.47 -11.31
N SER A 197 -3.48 11.89 -10.16
CA SER A 197 -4.46 11.67 -9.08
C SER A 197 -4.94 12.99 -8.46
N GLN A 198 -4.04 13.95 -8.26
CA GLN A 198 -4.40 15.27 -7.74
C GLN A 198 -5.23 16.09 -8.74
N TRP A 199 -4.87 16.02 -10.02
CA TRP A 199 -5.65 16.65 -11.09
C TRP A 199 -7.07 16.08 -11.16
N LEU A 200 -7.19 14.74 -11.08
CA LEU A 200 -8.48 14.05 -11.08
C LEU A 200 -9.34 14.42 -9.86
N MET A 201 -8.75 14.47 -8.67
CA MET A 201 -9.46 14.87 -7.46
C MET A 201 -9.97 16.30 -7.54
N LYS A 202 -9.12 17.23 -8.00
CA LYS A 202 -9.51 18.64 -8.19
C LYS A 202 -10.67 18.77 -9.19
N HIS A 203 -10.62 17.98 -10.25
CA HIS A 203 -11.70 17.98 -11.27
C HIS A 203 -13.02 17.43 -10.72
N LEU A 204 -12.95 16.37 -9.89
CA LEU A 204 -14.12 15.80 -9.22
C LEU A 204 -14.71 16.75 -8.18
N GLU A 205 -13.90 17.47 -7.42
CA GLU A 205 -14.38 18.49 -6.47
C GLU A 205 -15.10 19.63 -7.16
N ILE A 206 -14.56 20.13 -8.27
CA ILE A 206 -15.19 21.17 -9.10
C ILE A 206 -16.55 20.69 -9.62
N LYS A 207 -16.62 19.44 -10.07
CA LYS A 207 -17.86 18.83 -10.57
C LYS A 207 -18.91 18.65 -9.48
N ASN A 208 -18.49 18.28 -8.26
CA ASN A 208 -19.38 18.15 -7.11
C ASN A 208 -19.89 19.54 -6.65
N LYS A 209 -19.03 20.54 -6.56
CA LYS A 209 -19.44 21.94 -6.24
C LYS A 209 -20.43 22.49 -7.25
N LYS A 210 -20.24 22.20 -8.56
CA LYS A 210 -21.23 22.58 -9.59
C LYS A 210 -22.56 21.89 -9.44
N LYS A 211 -22.59 20.63 -8.98
CA LYS A 211 -23.84 19.91 -8.71
C LYS A 211 -24.58 20.42 -7.46
N GLU A 212 -23.84 20.85 -6.44
CA GLU A 212 -24.43 21.46 -5.24
C GLU A 212 -24.96 22.88 -5.49
N ALA A 213 -24.29 23.64 -6.36
CA ALA A 213 -24.75 24.98 -6.76
C ALA A 213 -25.95 24.97 -7.74
N ALA A 214 -26.21 23.80 -8.37
CA ALA A 214 -27.33 23.61 -9.30
C ALA A 214 -28.58 22.97 -8.65
N LYS A 215 -28.54 22.75 -7.32
CA LYS A 215 -29.63 22.18 -6.52
C LYS A 215 -30.17 23.21 -5.53
#